data_65effe597a23b871a2f41d17bc2f7afe
#
_entry.id   65effe597a23b871a2f41d17bc2f7afe
#
_cell.length_a   1.000
_cell.length_b   1.000
_cell.length_c   1.000
_cell.angle_alpha   90.00
_cell.angle_beta   90.00
_cell.angle_gamma   90.00
#
_symmetry.space_group_name_H-M   'P 1'
#
loop_
_entity.id
_entity.type
_entity.pdbx_description
1 polymer ?
#
loop_
_entity_poly.entity_id
_entity_poly.type
_entity_poly.pdbx_seq_one_letter_code
_entity_poly.pdbx_strand_id
1 'polypeptide(L)'
;MKRIIFFIPVLLLFAACNSNHDYSPKPRGYFRIVFPEKAYQQFNGPYPFTFIYPKYAVMEKDSAPSLQKKDKKLLNMKYLLNMQFPQLNGTLHLSYEAITSKKIFDELIEDAHKLAFKHTVKATGIDEGIISYPDRKVYGLYYTIDGNAASAVQFYLTDSLHHYLRGALYFNSIPQFDSIQPVLNFVKKDVDVMIKSFKWK
;
A
#
# COMPACT_ATOMS: atom_id res chain seq x y z
N MET A 1 47.16 51.77 -36.20
CA MET A 1 47.35 50.61 -35.31
C MET A 1 46.65 50.74 -33.93
N LYS A 2 46.38 51.93 -33.41
CA LYS A 2 45.73 52.10 -32.07
C LYS A 2 44.26 51.74 -32.03
N ARG A 3 43.54 51.69 -33.13
CA ARG A 3 42.06 51.38 -33.16
C ARG A 3 41.76 49.90 -33.16
N ILE A 4 42.69 49.04 -33.54
CA ILE A 4 42.48 47.56 -33.55
C ILE A 4 42.62 46.98 -32.16
N ILE A 5 43.42 47.56 -31.27
CA ILE A 5 43.65 47.08 -29.91
C ILE A 5 42.40 47.22 -29.02
N PHE A 6 41.48 48.15 -29.37
CA PHE A 6 40.26 48.36 -28.58
C PHE A 6 39.16 47.34 -28.90
N PHE A 7 39.19 46.67 -30.05
CA PHE A 7 38.21 45.67 -30.46
C PHE A 7 38.44 44.30 -29.86
N ILE A 8 39.68 43.96 -29.49
CA ILE A 8 40.05 42.66 -28.93
C ILE A 8 39.41 42.41 -27.55
N PRO A 9 39.40 43.35 -26.57
CA PRO A 9 38.75 43.11 -25.27
C PRO A 9 37.24 43.08 -25.39
N VAL A 10 36.61 43.73 -26.36
CA VAL A 10 35.16 43.65 -26.58
C VAL A 10 34.75 42.28 -27.14
N LEU A 11 35.55 41.71 -28.02
CA LEU A 11 35.31 40.36 -28.56
C LEU A 11 35.44 39.26 -27.50
N LEU A 12 36.35 39.44 -26.52
CA LEU A 12 36.52 38.51 -25.40
C LEU A 12 35.35 38.51 -24.40
N LEU A 13 34.62 39.63 -24.29
CA LEU A 13 33.43 39.72 -23.44
C LEU A 13 32.24 38.91 -23.97
N PHE A 14 32.16 38.67 -25.29
CA PHE A 14 31.11 37.81 -25.88
C PHE A 14 31.42 36.31 -25.80
N ALA A 15 32.67 35.91 -25.56
CA ALA A 15 33.06 34.51 -25.39
C ALA A 15 32.78 33.97 -23.97
N ALA A 16 32.53 34.84 -22.99
CA ALA A 16 32.34 34.44 -21.59
C ALA A 16 30.92 33.95 -21.25
N CYS A 17 29.96 34.04 -22.17
CA CYS A 17 28.53 33.70 -21.91
C CYS A 17 28.10 32.33 -22.44
N ASN A 18 29.00 31.39 -22.65
CA ASN A 18 28.62 30.05 -23.10
C ASN A 18 28.90 28.98 -22.05
N SER A 19 28.52 29.24 -20.81
CA SER A 19 28.37 28.17 -19.80
C SER A 19 27.00 27.56 -19.94
N ASN A 20 26.84 26.59 -20.82
CA ASN A 20 25.76 25.63 -20.75
C ASN A 20 25.90 24.85 -19.42
N HIS A 21 25.53 25.51 -18.35
CA HIS A 21 25.20 24.76 -17.12
C HIS A 21 23.92 24.01 -17.41
N ASP A 22 24.06 22.80 -17.94
CA ASP A 22 23.00 21.79 -17.86
C ASP A 22 22.70 21.60 -16.37
N TYR A 23 21.80 22.43 -15.85
CA TYR A 23 21.29 22.30 -14.51
C TYR A 23 20.36 21.07 -14.48
N SER A 24 20.97 19.90 -14.40
CA SER A 24 20.24 18.70 -14.07
C SER A 24 19.82 18.80 -12.60
N PRO A 25 18.52 18.87 -12.31
CA PRO A 25 18.05 18.89 -10.93
C PRO A 25 18.63 17.68 -10.20
N LYS A 26 19.36 17.91 -9.11
CA LYS A 26 19.87 16.81 -8.29
C LYS A 26 18.68 15.97 -7.84
N PRO A 27 18.77 14.63 -7.92
CA PRO A 27 17.71 13.77 -7.40
C PRO A 27 17.45 14.12 -5.94
N ARG A 28 16.17 14.18 -5.56
CA ARG A 28 15.78 14.45 -4.17
C ARG A 28 16.40 13.40 -3.27
N GLY A 29 17.20 13.82 -2.30
CA GLY A 29 17.67 12.95 -1.24
C GLY A 29 16.52 12.60 -0.32
N TYR A 30 16.39 11.31 -0.02
CA TYR A 30 15.46 10.83 1.02
C TYR A 30 16.22 10.66 2.32
N PHE A 31 15.53 10.86 3.45
CA PHE A 31 16.09 10.51 4.75
C PHE A 31 16.39 9.00 4.79
N ARG A 32 17.51 8.64 5.42
CA ARG A 32 17.86 7.24 5.60
C ARG A 32 16.81 6.58 6.51
N ILE A 33 16.06 5.65 5.95
CA ILE A 33 15.09 4.84 6.69
C ILE A 33 15.82 3.59 7.19
N VAL A 34 15.79 3.36 8.51
CA VAL A 34 16.28 2.13 9.11
C VAL A 34 15.09 1.17 9.20
N PHE A 35 15.11 0.14 8.36
CA PHE A 35 14.07 -0.87 8.36
C PHE A 35 14.32 -1.90 9.47
N PRO A 36 13.25 -2.41 10.12
CA PRO A 36 13.36 -3.50 11.08
C PRO A 36 13.80 -4.80 10.41
N GLU A 37 14.40 -5.70 11.19
CA GLU A 37 14.79 -7.02 10.71
C GLU A 37 13.56 -7.86 10.31
N LYS A 38 13.67 -8.59 9.21
CA LYS A 38 12.63 -9.49 8.71
C LYS A 38 12.66 -10.82 9.47
N ALA A 39 11.92 -10.88 10.55
CA ALA A 39 11.63 -12.12 11.29
C ALA A 39 10.12 -12.28 11.39
N TYR A 40 9.64 -13.53 11.32
CA TYR A 40 8.22 -13.82 11.21
C TYR A 40 7.72 -14.70 12.36
N GLN A 41 6.41 -14.63 12.60
CA GLN A 41 5.69 -15.45 13.59
C GLN A 41 4.28 -15.77 13.08
N GLN A 42 3.69 -16.83 13.63
CA GLN A 42 2.36 -17.27 13.23
C GLN A 42 1.27 -16.55 14.03
N PHE A 43 0.23 -16.10 13.35
CA PHE A 43 -0.98 -15.59 13.95
C PHE A 43 -1.95 -16.73 14.26
N ASN A 44 -2.25 -16.94 15.55
CA ASN A 44 -3.13 -18.00 16.06
C ASN A 44 -4.24 -17.40 16.94
N GLY A 45 -4.91 -16.33 16.47
CA GLY A 45 -6.03 -15.73 17.18
C GLY A 45 -7.33 -16.56 17.10
N PRO A 46 -8.39 -16.13 17.80
CA PRO A 46 -9.71 -16.77 17.79
C PRO A 46 -10.50 -16.38 16.51
N TYR A 47 -9.85 -16.47 15.37
CA TYR A 47 -10.39 -16.13 14.05
C TYR A 47 -10.46 -17.39 13.19
N PRO A 48 -11.34 -17.45 12.17
CA PRO A 48 -11.50 -18.60 11.29
C PRO A 48 -10.36 -18.70 10.25
N PHE A 49 -9.22 -18.06 10.53
CA PHE A 49 -8.04 -18.06 9.66
C PHE A 49 -6.74 -17.97 10.47
N THR A 50 -5.65 -18.31 9.83
CA THR A 50 -4.27 -18.18 10.32
C THR A 50 -3.34 -17.74 9.19
N PHE A 51 -2.23 -17.08 9.52
CA PHE A 51 -1.21 -16.64 8.59
C PHE A 51 0.11 -16.34 9.33
N ILE A 52 1.16 -16.09 8.57
CA ILE A 52 2.45 -15.64 9.10
C ILE A 52 2.57 -14.13 8.92
N TYR A 53 3.09 -13.44 9.94
CA TYR A 53 3.28 -11.99 9.93
C TYR A 53 4.61 -11.59 10.58
N PRO A 54 5.17 -10.39 10.29
CA PRO A 54 6.46 -9.99 10.82
C PRO A 54 6.40 -9.70 12.32
N LYS A 55 7.45 -10.10 13.06
CA LYS A 55 7.54 -9.92 14.52
C LYS A 55 7.53 -8.45 14.96
N TYR A 56 7.94 -7.52 14.10
CA TYR A 56 7.93 -6.09 14.40
C TYR A 56 6.53 -5.46 14.26
N ALA A 57 5.55 -6.19 13.69
CA ALA A 57 4.17 -5.75 13.62
C ALA A 57 3.38 -6.19 14.86
N VAL A 58 2.40 -5.39 15.22
CA VAL A 58 1.50 -5.63 16.36
C VAL A 58 0.11 -5.94 15.85
N MET A 59 -0.48 -7.04 16.33
CA MET A 59 -1.86 -7.42 16.00
C MET A 59 -2.80 -6.85 17.06
N GLU A 60 -3.75 -6.03 16.64
CA GLU A 60 -4.75 -5.44 17.52
C GLU A 60 -6.16 -5.68 16.99
N LYS A 61 -7.08 -6.00 17.90
CA LYS A 61 -8.50 -6.01 17.56
C LYS A 61 -8.93 -4.57 17.30
N ASP A 62 -9.56 -4.31 16.17
CA ASP A 62 -10.11 -2.99 15.91
C ASP A 62 -11.30 -2.74 16.82
N SER A 63 -11.11 -1.86 17.77
CA SER A 63 -12.14 -1.45 18.74
C SER A 63 -12.72 -0.07 18.40
N ALA A 64 -12.34 0.51 17.24
CA ALA A 64 -12.67 1.89 16.92
C ALA A 64 -14.17 2.12 16.69
N PRO A 65 -14.87 2.79 17.62
CA PRO A 65 -16.30 3.10 17.46
C PRO A 65 -16.56 4.15 16.38
N SER A 66 -15.51 4.84 15.91
CA SER A 66 -15.63 5.99 15.01
C SER A 66 -16.04 5.64 13.58
N LEU A 67 -15.63 4.48 13.08
CA LEU A 67 -16.07 3.99 11.77
C LEU A 67 -17.43 3.28 11.83
N GLN A 68 -17.75 2.68 12.96
CA GLN A 68 -19.01 1.93 13.17
C GLN A 68 -20.26 2.83 13.15
N LYS A 69 -20.14 4.13 13.47
CA LYS A 69 -21.31 5.03 13.52
C LYS A 69 -21.78 5.56 12.15
N LYS A 70 -20.91 5.56 11.14
CA LYS A 70 -21.24 6.12 9.81
C LYS A 70 -21.73 5.10 8.79
N ASP A 71 -21.32 3.82 8.90
CA ASP A 71 -21.69 2.78 7.96
C ASP A 71 -22.40 1.63 8.71
N LYS A 72 -23.71 1.52 8.53
CA LYS A 72 -24.51 0.39 9.09
C LYS A 72 -23.97 -0.99 8.66
N LYS A 73 -23.28 -1.09 7.53
CA LYS A 73 -22.70 -2.32 7.00
C LYS A 73 -21.47 -2.77 7.80
N LEU A 74 -20.66 -1.82 8.33
CA LEU A 74 -19.52 -2.14 9.21
C LEU A 74 -19.95 -2.65 10.59
N LEU A 75 -21.17 -2.33 11.04
CA LEU A 75 -21.71 -2.81 12.32
C LEU A 75 -21.94 -4.33 12.34
N ASN A 76 -22.06 -4.95 11.19
CA ASN A 76 -22.29 -6.39 11.05
C ASN A 76 -21.00 -7.20 10.84
N MET A 77 -19.84 -6.54 10.66
CA MET A 77 -18.56 -7.24 10.53
C MET A 77 -18.13 -7.82 11.86
N LYS A 78 -18.15 -9.14 11.95
CA LYS A 78 -17.90 -9.88 13.20
C LYS A 78 -16.46 -9.75 13.69
N TYR A 79 -15.51 -9.56 12.79
CA TYR A 79 -14.09 -9.51 13.12
C TYR A 79 -13.38 -8.41 12.34
N LEU A 80 -12.94 -7.39 13.07
CA LEU A 80 -12.04 -6.36 12.57
C LEU A 80 -10.71 -6.51 13.29
N LEU A 81 -9.63 -6.58 12.52
CA LEU A 81 -8.27 -6.81 13.01
C LEU A 81 -7.31 -5.86 12.31
N ASN A 82 -6.43 -5.23 13.08
CA ASN A 82 -5.39 -4.36 12.55
C ASN A 82 -4.02 -5.00 12.74
N MET A 83 -3.23 -5.07 11.67
CA MET A 83 -1.80 -5.32 11.75
C MET A 83 -1.09 -3.98 11.66
N GLN A 84 -0.61 -3.49 12.79
CA GLN A 84 0.08 -2.22 12.88
C GLN A 84 1.57 -2.40 12.66
N PHE A 85 2.19 -1.44 11.96
CA PHE A 85 3.63 -1.33 11.73
C PHE A 85 4.15 -0.05 12.43
N PRO A 86 4.33 -0.05 13.77
CA PRO A 86 4.55 1.19 14.53
C PRO A 86 5.78 1.97 14.06
N GLN A 87 6.89 1.29 13.74
CA GLN A 87 8.12 1.91 13.26
C GLN A 87 8.01 2.51 11.84
N LEU A 88 6.99 2.09 11.08
CA LEU A 88 6.79 2.47 9.68
C LEU A 88 5.52 3.32 9.50
N ASN A 89 4.85 3.68 10.60
CA ASN A 89 3.63 4.48 10.62
C ASN A 89 2.53 3.97 9.66
N GLY A 90 2.41 2.65 9.55
CA GLY A 90 1.47 1.98 8.66
C GLY A 90 0.54 1.02 9.40
N THR A 91 -0.62 0.76 8.82
CA THR A 91 -1.61 -0.20 9.34
C THR A 91 -2.25 -0.96 8.18
N LEU A 92 -2.22 -2.28 8.25
CA LEU A 92 -3.03 -3.14 7.40
C LEU A 92 -4.33 -3.47 8.15
N HIS A 93 -5.43 -2.90 7.68
CA HIS A 93 -6.76 -3.19 8.20
C HIS A 93 -7.29 -4.47 7.57
N LEU A 94 -7.70 -5.42 8.40
CA LEU A 94 -8.28 -6.70 8.00
C LEU A 94 -9.72 -6.76 8.46
N SER A 95 -10.64 -7.02 7.55
CA SER A 95 -12.07 -7.20 7.83
C SER A 95 -12.54 -8.55 7.32
N TYR A 96 -13.11 -9.34 8.21
CA TYR A 96 -13.63 -10.66 7.90
C TYR A 96 -15.15 -10.65 7.89
N GLU A 97 -15.74 -11.32 6.90
CA GLU A 97 -17.19 -11.57 6.82
C GLU A 97 -17.47 -13.01 6.41
N ALA A 98 -18.50 -13.62 7.03
CA ALA A 98 -18.96 -14.94 6.64
C ALA A 98 -19.88 -14.83 5.43
N ILE A 99 -19.65 -15.66 4.41
CA ILE A 99 -20.52 -15.77 3.24
C ILE A 99 -21.73 -16.62 3.65
N THR A 100 -22.91 -16.00 3.68
CA THR A 100 -24.15 -16.68 4.04
C THR A 100 -25.03 -17.00 2.83
N SER A 101 -24.75 -16.38 1.69
CA SER A 101 -25.44 -16.61 0.42
C SER A 101 -24.61 -16.14 -0.76
N LYS A 102 -24.96 -16.63 -1.97
CA LYS A 102 -24.33 -16.15 -3.20
C LYS A 102 -24.49 -14.63 -3.39
N LYS A 103 -25.63 -14.07 -3.02
CA LYS A 103 -25.87 -12.63 -3.10
C LYS A 103 -24.86 -11.84 -2.25
N ILE A 104 -24.64 -12.27 -1.01
CA ILE A 104 -23.64 -11.63 -0.12
C ILE A 104 -22.25 -11.76 -0.71
N PHE A 105 -21.89 -12.92 -1.26
CA PHE A 105 -20.59 -13.09 -1.94
C PHE A 105 -20.41 -12.10 -3.09
N ASP A 106 -21.40 -12.03 -3.99
CA ASP A 106 -21.33 -11.11 -5.14
C ASP A 106 -21.23 -9.64 -4.69
N GLU A 107 -21.97 -9.23 -3.65
CA GLU A 107 -21.88 -7.90 -3.05
C GLU A 107 -20.48 -7.60 -2.44
N LEU A 108 -19.87 -8.58 -1.76
CA LEU A 108 -18.53 -8.41 -1.17
C LEU A 108 -17.46 -8.22 -2.24
N ILE A 109 -17.53 -8.98 -3.32
CA ILE A 109 -16.62 -8.84 -4.46
C ILE A 109 -16.79 -7.47 -5.13
N GLU A 110 -18.03 -7.06 -5.41
CA GLU A 110 -18.33 -5.76 -6.00
C GLU A 110 -17.87 -4.61 -5.09
N ASP A 111 -18.05 -4.71 -3.79
CA ASP A 111 -17.59 -3.71 -2.82
C ASP A 111 -16.06 -3.61 -2.78
N ALA A 112 -15.34 -4.75 -2.83
CA ALA A 112 -13.88 -4.74 -2.87
C ALA A 112 -13.37 -3.99 -4.10
N HIS A 113 -13.94 -4.26 -5.27
CA HIS A 113 -13.62 -3.57 -6.51
C HIS A 113 -13.95 -2.06 -6.39
N LYS A 114 -15.17 -1.70 -5.97
CA LYS A 114 -15.57 -0.29 -5.78
C LYS A 114 -14.64 0.47 -4.82
N LEU A 115 -14.22 -0.18 -3.74
CA LEU A 115 -13.33 0.44 -2.74
C LEU A 115 -11.92 0.64 -3.29
N ALA A 116 -11.39 -0.29 -4.09
CA ALA A 116 -10.10 -0.11 -4.76
C ALA A 116 -10.19 1.03 -5.79
N PHE A 117 -11.23 1.04 -6.61
CA PHE A 117 -11.40 2.05 -7.68
C PHE A 117 -11.85 3.44 -7.19
N LYS A 118 -12.29 3.60 -5.93
CA LYS A 118 -12.46 4.94 -5.33
C LYS A 118 -11.17 5.77 -5.32
N HIS A 119 -10.02 5.12 -5.42
CA HIS A 119 -8.72 5.79 -5.45
C HIS A 119 -8.33 6.38 -6.81
N THR A 120 -9.08 6.09 -7.90
CA THR A 120 -8.79 6.57 -9.26
C THR A 120 -8.63 8.08 -9.37
N VAL A 121 -9.28 8.86 -8.50
CA VAL A 121 -9.18 10.34 -8.48
C VAL A 121 -7.74 10.81 -8.22
N LYS A 122 -6.93 10.03 -7.50
CA LYS A 122 -5.54 10.37 -7.12
C LYS A 122 -4.52 9.30 -7.52
N ALA A 123 -4.99 8.16 -8.01
CA ALA A 123 -4.13 7.10 -8.54
C ALA A 123 -3.65 7.46 -9.94
N THR A 124 -2.42 7.09 -10.26
CA THR A 124 -1.86 7.12 -11.61
C THR A 124 -2.06 5.80 -12.36
N GLY A 125 -2.30 4.72 -11.63
CA GLY A 125 -2.61 3.39 -12.14
C GLY A 125 -3.18 2.50 -11.04
N ILE A 126 -3.97 1.51 -11.45
CA ILE A 126 -4.45 0.42 -10.58
C ILE A 126 -4.22 -0.87 -11.32
N ASP A 127 -3.35 -1.73 -10.76
CA ASP A 127 -3.08 -3.06 -11.29
C ASP A 127 -3.77 -4.12 -10.45
N GLU A 128 -4.30 -5.14 -11.11
CA GLU A 128 -4.97 -6.27 -10.48
C GLU A 128 -4.15 -7.55 -10.65
N GLY A 129 -3.88 -8.24 -9.57
CA GLY A 129 -3.21 -9.53 -9.53
C GLY A 129 -4.13 -10.63 -8.99
N ILE A 130 -4.17 -11.78 -9.66
CA ILE A 130 -4.96 -12.93 -9.20
C ILE A 130 -4.22 -13.64 -8.06
N ILE A 131 -4.92 -13.91 -6.97
CA ILE A 131 -4.48 -14.78 -5.87
C ILE A 131 -5.15 -16.13 -6.06
N SER A 132 -4.36 -17.20 -6.20
CA SER A 132 -4.90 -18.56 -6.37
C SER A 132 -4.00 -19.58 -5.71
N TYR A 133 -4.49 -20.18 -4.62
CA TYR A 133 -3.87 -21.29 -3.89
C TYR A 133 -4.91 -22.41 -3.70
N PRO A 134 -5.14 -23.24 -4.73
CA PRO A 134 -6.20 -24.27 -4.72
C PRO A 134 -6.03 -25.30 -3.60
N ASP A 135 -4.78 -25.64 -3.25
CA ASP A 135 -4.42 -26.56 -2.16
C ASP A 135 -4.99 -26.14 -0.80
N ARG A 136 -5.17 -24.85 -0.59
CA ARG A 136 -5.69 -24.24 0.64
C ARG A 136 -7.06 -23.59 0.47
N LYS A 137 -7.68 -23.69 -0.70
CA LYS A 137 -8.93 -23.02 -1.07
C LYS A 137 -8.89 -21.52 -0.80
N VAL A 138 -7.77 -20.87 -1.15
CA VAL A 138 -7.59 -19.42 -0.99
C VAL A 138 -7.53 -18.79 -2.38
N TYR A 139 -8.52 -17.99 -2.68
CA TYR A 139 -8.68 -17.27 -3.94
C TYR A 139 -8.91 -15.79 -3.66
N GLY A 140 -8.63 -14.92 -4.63
CA GLY A 140 -8.87 -13.50 -4.45
C GLY A 140 -8.22 -12.62 -5.50
N LEU A 141 -8.25 -11.32 -5.25
CA LEU A 141 -7.54 -10.31 -6.05
C LEU A 141 -6.67 -9.44 -5.14
N TYR A 142 -5.57 -9.02 -5.71
CA TYR A 142 -4.63 -8.07 -5.13
C TYR A 142 -4.61 -6.82 -6.00
N TYR A 143 -4.86 -5.67 -5.40
CA TYR A 143 -4.84 -4.37 -6.06
C TYR A 143 -3.57 -3.62 -5.66
N THR A 144 -2.76 -3.23 -6.64
CA THR A 144 -1.68 -2.25 -6.48
C THR A 144 -2.18 -0.91 -7.00
N ILE A 145 -2.16 0.11 -6.16
CA ILE A 145 -2.69 1.44 -6.47
C ILE A 145 -1.53 2.43 -6.42
N ASP A 146 -1.08 2.85 -7.59
CA ASP A 146 0.02 3.79 -7.75
C ASP A 146 -0.46 5.25 -7.67
N GLY A 147 0.47 6.15 -7.35
CA GLY A 147 0.19 7.57 -7.19
C GLY A 147 -0.14 7.98 -5.76
N ASN A 148 -0.70 9.19 -5.59
CA ASN A 148 -0.97 9.79 -4.28
C ASN A 148 -2.28 9.28 -3.65
N ALA A 149 -2.55 7.98 -3.79
CA ALA A 149 -3.70 7.33 -3.19
C ALA A 149 -3.51 7.11 -1.69
N ALA A 150 -4.59 7.16 -0.92
CA ALA A 150 -4.54 6.95 0.53
C ALA A 150 -4.19 5.50 0.90
N SER A 151 -4.56 4.53 0.07
CA SER A 151 -4.23 3.12 0.22
C SER A 151 -3.55 2.62 -1.04
N ALA A 152 -2.29 2.21 -0.92
CA ALA A 152 -1.50 1.73 -2.05
C ALA A 152 -1.66 0.23 -2.32
N VAL A 153 -2.20 -0.52 -1.35
CA VAL A 153 -2.42 -1.97 -1.45
C VAL A 153 -3.79 -2.31 -0.86
N GLN A 154 -4.58 -3.01 -1.65
CA GLN A 154 -5.81 -3.65 -1.18
C GLN A 154 -5.86 -5.07 -1.72
N PHE A 155 -6.53 -5.97 -1.03
CA PHE A 155 -6.77 -7.33 -1.49
C PHE A 155 -8.01 -7.90 -0.83
N TYR A 156 -8.52 -8.98 -1.39
CA TYR A 156 -9.42 -9.86 -0.68
C TYR A 156 -9.01 -11.32 -0.88
N LEU A 157 -9.36 -12.15 0.11
CA LEU A 157 -9.17 -13.59 0.12
C LEU A 157 -10.52 -14.25 0.43
N THR A 158 -10.82 -15.35 -0.26
CA THR A 158 -12.06 -16.09 -0.06
C THR A 158 -11.86 -17.57 -0.37
N ASP A 159 -12.67 -18.44 0.22
CA ASP A 159 -12.84 -19.83 -0.20
C ASP A 159 -14.01 -20.00 -1.19
N SER A 160 -14.64 -18.87 -1.56
CA SER A 160 -15.82 -18.78 -2.44
C SER A 160 -17.13 -19.36 -1.87
N LEU A 161 -17.11 -19.91 -0.66
CA LEU A 161 -18.27 -20.61 -0.07
C LEU A 161 -18.69 -20.05 1.29
N HIS A 162 -17.74 -19.88 2.21
CA HIS A 162 -18.04 -19.57 3.61
C HIS A 162 -17.28 -18.38 4.16
N HIS A 163 -16.12 -18.06 3.59
CA HIS A 163 -15.17 -17.14 4.18
C HIS A 163 -14.74 -16.04 3.21
N TYR A 164 -14.74 -14.81 3.71
CA TYR A 164 -14.23 -13.66 3.00
C TYR A 164 -13.39 -12.79 3.96
N LEU A 165 -12.19 -12.42 3.54
CA LEU A 165 -11.31 -11.47 4.24
C LEU A 165 -10.88 -10.38 3.27
N ARG A 166 -11.02 -9.12 3.66
CA ARG A 166 -10.49 -7.99 2.92
C ARG A 166 -9.33 -7.37 3.71
N GLY A 167 -8.26 -7.00 3.03
CA GLY A 167 -7.15 -6.23 3.56
C GLY A 167 -6.97 -4.90 2.83
N ALA A 168 -6.59 -3.84 3.58
CA ALA A 168 -6.26 -2.55 3.01
C ALA A 168 -5.14 -1.89 3.82
N LEU A 169 -4.02 -1.55 3.14
CA LEU A 169 -2.84 -0.95 3.76
C LEU A 169 -2.92 0.57 3.67
N TYR A 170 -2.82 1.23 4.82
CA TYR A 170 -2.75 2.68 4.96
C TYR A 170 -1.49 3.10 5.70
N PHE A 171 -1.00 4.31 5.37
CA PHE A 171 0.04 4.98 6.14
C PHE A 171 -0.52 6.26 6.75
N ASN A 172 -0.20 6.54 8.03
CA ASN A 172 -0.61 7.74 8.74
C ASN A 172 0.27 8.94 8.34
N SER A 173 0.31 9.23 7.05
CA SER A 173 1.06 10.34 6.45
C SER A 173 0.28 10.91 5.28
N ILE A 174 0.57 12.16 4.92
CA ILE A 174 0.04 12.72 3.68
C ILE A 174 0.56 11.86 2.51
N PRO A 175 -0.33 11.37 1.63
CA PRO A 175 0.09 10.54 0.51
C PRO A 175 1.04 11.32 -0.41
N GLN A 176 2.32 10.96 -0.35
CA GLN A 176 3.37 11.42 -1.26
C GLN A 176 4.08 10.17 -1.77
N PHE A 177 3.67 9.71 -2.94
CA PHE A 177 4.07 8.42 -3.51
C PHE A 177 5.58 8.21 -3.48
N ASP A 178 6.36 9.18 -4.01
CA ASP A 178 7.81 9.07 -4.07
C ASP A 178 8.48 8.90 -2.70
N SER A 179 7.96 9.60 -1.68
CA SER A 179 8.52 9.57 -0.33
C SER A 179 8.18 8.30 0.43
N ILE A 180 6.97 7.74 0.17
CA ILE A 180 6.46 6.57 0.89
C ILE A 180 6.91 5.25 0.25
N GLN A 181 7.34 5.28 -1.01
CA GLN A 181 7.61 4.09 -1.82
C GLN A 181 8.63 3.13 -1.20
N PRO A 182 9.76 3.56 -0.58
CA PRO A 182 10.67 2.63 0.08
C PRO A 182 10.00 1.84 1.22
N VAL A 183 9.17 2.52 2.04
CA VAL A 183 8.43 1.90 3.14
C VAL A 183 7.33 0.99 2.60
N LEU A 184 6.60 1.44 1.59
CA LEU A 184 5.57 0.66 0.91
C LEU A 184 6.16 -0.65 0.35
N ASN A 185 7.27 -0.57 -0.38
CA ASN A 185 7.94 -1.74 -0.96
C ASN A 185 8.46 -2.71 0.11
N PHE A 186 8.85 -2.18 1.27
CA PHE A 186 9.25 -3.00 2.40
C PHE A 186 8.06 -3.76 2.99
N VAL A 187 6.95 -3.07 3.27
CA VAL A 187 5.74 -3.66 3.87
C VAL A 187 4.99 -4.57 2.89
N LYS A 188 4.97 -4.25 1.58
CA LYS A 188 4.38 -5.14 0.55
C LYS A 188 4.93 -6.57 0.63
N LYS A 189 6.23 -6.74 0.85
CA LYS A 189 6.84 -8.07 1.02
C LYS A 189 6.26 -8.84 2.22
N ASP A 190 5.88 -8.14 3.29
CA ASP A 190 5.26 -8.79 4.46
C ASP A 190 3.79 -9.12 4.21
N VAL A 191 3.07 -8.27 3.48
CA VAL A 191 1.73 -8.59 3.00
C VAL A 191 1.75 -9.81 2.08
N ASP A 192 2.74 -9.91 1.20
CA ASP A 192 2.92 -11.09 0.34
C ASP A 192 3.19 -12.37 1.15
N VAL A 193 4.03 -12.29 2.19
CA VAL A 193 4.26 -13.43 3.12
C VAL A 193 2.97 -13.83 3.82
N MET A 194 2.20 -12.85 4.30
CA MET A 194 0.91 -13.08 4.91
C MET A 194 -0.04 -13.82 3.96
N ILE A 195 -0.23 -13.33 2.73
CA ILE A 195 -1.11 -13.93 1.73
C ILE A 195 -0.63 -15.35 1.35
N LYS A 196 0.67 -15.53 1.12
CA LYS A 196 1.27 -16.82 0.76
C LYS A 196 1.15 -17.87 1.86
N SER A 197 1.10 -17.46 3.11
CA SER A 197 0.97 -18.35 4.28
C SER A 197 -0.46 -18.52 4.77
N PHE A 198 -1.39 -17.77 4.22
CA PHE A 198 -2.78 -17.71 4.66
C PHE A 198 -3.49 -19.07 4.53
N LYS A 199 -4.27 -19.42 5.55
CA LYS A 199 -5.12 -20.62 5.58
C LYS A 199 -6.42 -20.32 6.32
N TRP A 200 -7.52 -20.85 5.80
CA TRP A 200 -8.77 -20.99 6.56
C TRP A 200 -8.63 -22.11 7.59
N LYS A 201 -9.40 -22.01 8.69
CA LYS A 201 -9.48 -23.03 9.75
C LYS A 201 -10.78 -23.83 9.63
#